data_5fc0a87deb16b82f3f088f4a338fadaf
#
_entry.id   5fc0a87deb16b82f3f088f4a338fadaf
#
_cell.length_a   1.000
_cell.length_b   1.000
_cell.length_c   1.000
_cell.angle_alpha   90.00
_cell.angle_beta   90.00
_cell.angle_gamma   90.00
#
_symmetry.space_group_name_H-M   'P 1'
#
loop_
_entity.id
_entity.type
_entity.pdbx_description
1 polymer ?
#
loop_
_entity_poly.entity_id
_entity_poly.type
_entity_poly.pdbx_seq_one_letter_code
_entity_poly.pdbx_strand_id
1 'polypeptide(L)'
;MSLLKFTSKGIYCSQADVYLDPWKGVKKALITHGHSDHARWGSKHYITNEINVPIIKHRLGSISVSGKKYGESFKVNGVKFSFHPAGHVPGLSLIHI
;
A
#
# COMPACT_ATOMS: atom_id res chain seq x y z
N MET A 1 12.33 11.32 16.15
CA MET A 1 12.00 9.94 15.82
C MET A 1 11.53 9.84 14.39
N SER A 2 11.99 8.82 13.68
CA SER A 2 11.57 8.61 12.31
C SER A 2 10.20 7.92 12.26
N LEU A 3 9.27 8.44 11.46
CA LEU A 3 7.96 7.81 11.23
C LEU A 3 8.12 6.50 10.44
N LEU A 4 9.12 6.42 9.56
CA LEU A 4 9.36 5.27 8.71
C LEU A 4 10.67 4.59 9.09
N LYS A 5 10.69 3.25 9.04
CA LYS A 5 11.87 2.44 9.31
C LYS A 5 12.03 1.37 8.24
N PHE A 6 13.27 1.07 7.85
CA PHE A 6 13.56 -0.09 7.03
C PHE A 6 13.60 -1.33 7.93
N THR A 7 12.90 -2.38 7.51
CA THR A 7 12.84 -3.65 8.24
C THR A 7 13.10 -4.82 7.29
N SER A 8 13.20 -6.03 7.83
CA SER A 8 13.34 -7.24 7.02
C SER A 8 12.11 -7.53 6.14
N LYS A 9 10.98 -6.88 6.40
CA LYS A 9 9.73 -7.08 5.65
C LYS A 9 9.42 -5.94 4.70
N GLY A 10 10.11 -4.82 4.83
CA GLY A 10 9.89 -3.64 4.00
C GLY A 10 9.96 -2.36 4.81
N ILE A 11 9.44 -1.27 4.24
CA ILE A 11 9.40 0.03 4.92
C ILE A 11 8.19 0.03 5.86
N TYR A 12 8.46 0.26 7.14
CA TYR A 12 7.45 0.19 8.19
C TYR A 12 7.11 1.58 8.74
N CYS A 13 5.82 1.88 8.82
CA CYS A 13 5.31 3.06 9.50
C CYS A 13 4.83 2.64 10.88
N SER A 14 5.62 2.92 11.91
CA SER A 14 5.36 2.40 13.26
C SER A 14 4.08 2.93 13.89
N GLN A 15 3.75 4.20 13.70
CA GLN A 15 2.54 4.78 14.29
C GLN A 15 1.26 4.20 13.67
N ALA A 16 1.28 3.94 12.37
CA ALA A 16 0.13 3.39 11.68
C ALA A 16 0.08 1.86 11.72
N ASP A 17 1.19 1.22 12.05
CA ASP A 17 1.34 -0.23 12.02
C ASP A 17 1.04 -0.79 10.61
N VAL A 18 1.61 -0.16 9.59
CA VAL A 18 1.50 -0.59 8.20
C VAL A 18 2.87 -0.64 7.54
N TYR A 19 3.00 -1.46 6.50
CA TYR A 19 4.20 -1.55 5.68
C TYR A 19 3.92 -0.98 4.30
N LEU A 20 4.89 -0.28 3.73
CA LEU A 20 4.81 0.31 2.39
C LEU A 20 5.51 -0.63 1.41
N ASP A 21 4.77 -1.14 0.42
CA ASP A 21 5.27 -2.09 -0.58
C ASP A 21 6.12 -3.20 0.04
N PRO A 22 5.60 -3.95 1.04
CA PRO A 22 6.40 -4.96 1.73
C PRO A 22 6.74 -6.13 0.81
N TRP A 23 7.91 -6.72 1.05
CA TRP A 23 8.34 -7.90 0.28
C TRP A 23 8.08 -9.22 1.01
N LYS A 24 7.43 -9.17 2.16
CA LYS A 24 6.95 -10.35 2.90
C LYS A 24 5.52 -10.09 3.37
N GLY A 25 4.79 -11.13 3.69
CA GLY A 25 3.44 -11.01 4.23
C GLY A 25 3.40 -10.28 5.56
N VAL A 26 2.48 -9.32 5.70
CA VAL A 26 2.29 -8.49 6.89
C VAL A 26 0.80 -8.35 7.18
N LYS A 27 0.44 -7.68 8.28
CA LYS A 27 -0.97 -7.44 8.58
C LYS A 27 -1.62 -6.47 7.61
N LYS A 28 -1.01 -5.31 7.42
CA LYS A 28 -1.52 -4.27 6.51
C LYS A 28 -0.40 -3.79 5.61
N ALA A 29 -0.67 -3.76 4.31
CA ALA A 29 0.26 -3.31 3.30
C ALA A 29 -0.35 -2.16 2.51
N LEU A 30 0.38 -1.05 2.41
CA LEU A 30 0.06 0.05 1.51
C LEU A 30 0.84 -0.18 0.21
N ILE A 31 0.15 -0.27 -0.91
CA ILE A 31 0.75 -0.65 -2.18
C ILE A 31 0.76 0.54 -3.12
N THR A 32 1.93 0.89 -3.66
CA THR A 32 2.07 2.03 -4.58
C THR A 32 1.58 1.70 -5.98
N HIS A 33 1.76 0.46 -6.44
CA HIS A 33 1.15 0.00 -7.70
C HIS A 33 1.13 -1.53 -7.76
N GLY A 34 0.38 -2.07 -8.71
CA GLY A 34 0.06 -3.51 -8.76
C GLY A 34 1.12 -4.44 -9.34
N HIS A 35 2.32 -3.98 -9.61
CA HIS A 35 3.39 -4.82 -10.16
C HIS A 35 3.97 -5.78 -9.10
N SER A 36 4.59 -6.88 -9.57
CA SER A 36 5.00 -7.99 -8.70
C SER A 36 5.99 -7.61 -7.59
N ASP A 37 6.85 -6.65 -7.86
CA ASP A 37 7.85 -6.20 -6.89
C ASP A 37 7.27 -5.25 -5.83
N HIS A 38 6.05 -4.75 -6.02
CA HIS A 38 5.36 -3.88 -5.07
C HIS A 38 4.18 -4.56 -4.39
N ALA A 39 3.45 -5.42 -5.10
CA ALA A 39 2.28 -6.12 -4.57
C ALA A 39 2.60 -7.60 -4.44
N ARG A 40 2.99 -8.04 -3.25
CA ARG A 40 3.37 -9.42 -2.97
C ARG A 40 2.30 -10.12 -2.16
N TRP A 41 2.15 -11.41 -2.41
CA TRP A 41 1.17 -12.26 -1.73
C TRP A 41 1.51 -12.42 -0.25
N GLY A 42 0.50 -12.67 0.57
CA GLY A 42 0.68 -13.08 1.96
C GLY A 42 0.27 -12.06 3.02
N SER A 43 -0.07 -10.82 2.63
CA SER A 43 -0.54 -9.84 3.60
C SER A 43 -2.02 -10.06 3.92
N LYS A 44 -2.43 -9.72 5.14
CA LYS A 44 -3.83 -9.92 5.57
C LYS A 44 -4.76 -8.89 4.96
N HIS A 45 -4.29 -7.66 4.77
CA HIS A 45 -5.08 -6.61 4.15
C HIS A 45 -4.18 -5.69 3.33
N TYR A 46 -4.66 -5.31 2.14
CA TYR A 46 -3.97 -4.42 1.22
C TYR A 46 -4.75 -3.13 1.08
N ILE A 47 -4.06 -2.00 1.08
CA ILE A 47 -4.64 -0.68 0.82
C ILE A 47 -3.89 -0.07 -0.35
N THR A 48 -4.60 0.34 -1.40
CA THR A 48 -3.97 0.85 -2.59
C THR A 48 -4.90 1.85 -3.28
N ASN A 49 -4.40 2.53 -4.33
CA ASN A 49 -5.25 3.34 -5.18
C ASN A 49 -6.28 2.43 -5.90
N GLU A 50 -7.49 2.92 -6.10
CA GLU A 50 -8.59 2.11 -6.65
C GLU A 50 -8.28 1.54 -8.05
N ILE A 51 -7.41 2.21 -8.82
CA ILE A 51 -6.99 1.72 -10.15
C ILE A 51 -6.28 0.36 -10.04
N ASN A 52 -5.54 0.15 -8.95
CA ASN A 52 -4.77 -1.07 -8.74
C ASN A 52 -5.61 -2.25 -8.23
N VAL A 53 -6.81 -2.00 -7.71
CA VAL A 53 -7.61 -3.06 -7.07
C VAL A 53 -7.87 -4.25 -7.99
N PRO A 54 -8.38 -4.08 -9.23
CA PRO A 54 -8.60 -5.24 -10.10
C PRO A 54 -7.29 -5.92 -10.50
N ILE A 55 -6.21 -5.17 -10.67
CA ILE A 55 -4.90 -5.73 -11.04
C ILE A 55 -4.38 -6.62 -9.90
N ILE A 56 -4.45 -6.14 -8.67
CA ILE A 56 -3.98 -6.88 -7.50
C ILE A 56 -4.84 -8.12 -7.28
N LYS A 57 -6.15 -8.01 -7.40
CA LYS A 57 -7.05 -9.16 -7.26
C LYS A 57 -6.78 -10.22 -8.32
N HIS A 58 -6.50 -9.81 -9.55
CA HIS A 58 -6.18 -10.75 -10.62
C HIS A 58 -4.88 -11.50 -10.34
N ARG A 59 -3.87 -10.81 -9.82
CA ARG A 59 -2.56 -11.40 -9.55
C ARG A 59 -2.52 -12.23 -8.28
N LEU A 60 -3.15 -11.77 -7.23
CA LEU A 60 -3.03 -12.37 -5.89
C LEU A 60 -4.24 -13.22 -5.49
N GLY A 61 -5.32 -13.18 -6.25
CA GLY A 61 -6.50 -14.00 -6.01
C GLY A 61 -7.41 -13.42 -4.93
N SER A 62 -7.98 -14.30 -4.11
CA SER A 62 -8.92 -13.90 -3.05
C SER A 62 -8.16 -13.25 -1.90
N ILE A 63 -8.14 -11.93 -1.90
CA ILE A 63 -7.44 -11.14 -0.87
C ILE A 63 -8.38 -10.06 -0.33
N SER A 64 -8.07 -9.55 0.85
CA SER A 64 -8.73 -8.38 1.41
C SER A 64 -8.02 -7.14 0.90
N VAL A 65 -8.71 -6.29 0.15
CA VAL A 65 -8.11 -5.09 -0.43
C VAL A 65 -9.11 -3.93 -0.39
N SER A 66 -8.62 -2.75 0.00
CA SER A 66 -9.39 -1.50 -0.04
C SER A 66 -8.79 -0.57 -1.08
N GLY A 67 -9.64 0.01 -1.94
CA GLY A 67 -9.23 0.99 -2.93
C GLY A 67 -9.50 2.40 -2.44
N LYS A 68 -8.56 3.31 -2.66
CA LYS A 68 -8.69 4.73 -2.31
C LYS A 68 -8.51 5.57 -3.55
N LYS A 69 -9.28 6.64 -3.69
CA LYS A 69 -9.16 7.57 -4.80
C LYS A 69 -7.92 8.45 -4.64
N TYR A 70 -7.36 8.90 -5.74
CA TYR A 70 -6.27 9.87 -5.71
C TYR A 70 -6.72 11.13 -4.97
N GLY A 71 -5.86 11.64 -4.09
CA GLY A 71 -6.13 12.82 -3.29
C GLY A 71 -7.06 12.61 -2.11
N GLU A 72 -7.70 11.45 -2.02
CA GLU A 72 -8.56 11.10 -0.88
C GLU A 72 -7.68 10.81 0.34
N SER A 73 -7.95 11.51 1.44
CA SER A 73 -7.27 11.24 2.71
C SER A 73 -7.94 10.10 3.45
N PHE A 74 -7.13 9.24 4.04
CA PHE A 74 -7.65 8.17 4.90
C PHE A 74 -6.71 7.99 6.09
N LYS A 75 -7.23 7.47 7.18
CA LYS A 75 -6.44 7.27 8.41
C LYS A 75 -6.26 5.80 8.70
N VAL A 76 -5.06 5.45 9.15
CA VAL A 76 -4.76 4.13 9.70
C VAL A 76 -4.10 4.35 11.05
N ASN A 77 -4.76 3.92 12.12
CA ASN A 77 -4.30 4.12 13.50
C ASN A 77 -3.91 5.57 13.80
N GLY A 78 -4.75 6.52 13.32
CA GLY A 78 -4.55 7.94 13.55
C GLY A 78 -3.55 8.63 12.62
N VAL A 79 -2.85 7.89 11.80
CA VAL A 79 -1.92 8.46 10.81
C VAL A 79 -2.67 8.67 9.50
N LYS A 80 -2.57 9.88 8.96
CA LYS A 80 -3.26 10.27 7.73
C LYS A 80 -2.40 9.98 6.50
N PHE A 81 -3.00 9.30 5.53
CA PHE A 81 -2.35 8.96 4.26
C PHE A 81 -3.18 9.45 3.09
N SER A 82 -2.53 9.65 1.96
CA SER A 82 -3.20 9.85 0.67
C SER A 82 -2.31 9.35 -0.45
N PHE A 83 -2.94 8.86 -1.53
CA PHE A 83 -2.25 8.45 -2.75
C PHE A 83 -2.34 9.57 -3.79
N HIS A 84 -1.28 9.75 -4.56
CA HIS A 84 -1.22 10.74 -5.62
C HIS A 84 -0.63 10.14 -6.88
N PRO A 85 -1.05 10.56 -8.08
CA PRO A 85 -0.46 10.03 -9.31
C PRO A 85 1.05 10.25 -9.36
N ALA A 86 1.80 9.23 -9.76
CA ALA A 86 3.26 9.29 -9.86
C ALA A 86 3.68 8.87 -11.26
N GLY A 87 4.02 9.84 -12.09
CA GLY A 87 4.49 9.57 -13.44
C GLY A 87 3.38 9.17 -14.40
N HIS A 88 3.75 8.47 -15.46
CA HIS A 88 2.89 8.16 -16.60
C HIS A 88 2.31 6.75 -16.59
N VAL A 89 2.60 5.96 -15.56
CA VAL A 89 2.08 4.60 -15.43
C VAL A 89 0.77 4.65 -14.64
N PRO A 90 -0.37 4.22 -15.22
CA PRO A 90 -1.63 4.20 -14.48
C PRO A 90 -1.52 3.32 -13.24
N GLY A 91 -2.02 3.82 -12.12
CA GLY A 91 -1.99 3.13 -10.84
C GLY A 91 -0.71 3.29 -10.05
N LEU A 92 0.37 3.80 -10.65
CA LEU A 92 1.59 4.11 -9.89
C LEU A 92 1.31 5.33 -9.02
N SER A 93 1.59 5.20 -7.73
CA SER A 93 1.18 6.20 -6.76
C SER A 93 2.34 6.67 -5.89
N LEU A 94 2.30 7.95 -5.51
CA LEU A 94 3.06 8.49 -4.40
C LEU A 94 2.19 8.39 -3.15
N ILE A 95 2.81 8.09 -2.02
CA ILE A 95 2.11 8.06 -0.74
C ILE A 95 2.51 9.30 0.05
N HIS A 96 1.51 10.07 0.44
CA HIS A 96 1.70 11.22 1.30
C HIS A 96 1.21 10.88 2.70
N ILE A 97 2.04 11.15 3.68
CA ILE A 97 1.76 10.84 5.09
C ILE A 97 1.50 12.12 5.88
#